data_d39d85266b75b82efc95bd7860c19c40
#
_entry.id   d39d85266b75b82efc95bd7860c19c40
#
_cell.length_a   1.000
_cell.length_b   1.000
_cell.length_c   1.000
_cell.angle_alpha   90.00
_cell.angle_beta   90.00
_cell.angle_gamma   90.00
#
_symmetry.space_group_name_H-M   'P 1'
#
loop_
_entity.id
_entity.type
_entity.pdbx_description
1 polymer ?
#
loop_
_entity_poly.entity_id
_entity_poly.type
_entity_poly.pdbx_seq_one_letter_code
_entity_poly.pdbx_strand_id
1 'polypeptide(L)'
;MKKKTALLFFIWFLILECLAGCARQGYSCFMEVGDHEISKEEYALLAYDNIARTAREYGAKEGIDVNAPGFWEQKRDGVSPMDRVRELTDGEAVHQKGIQILAKENGMIDEIGYEAFLKQYQEENKQRKQMKEEGKVLYGPLELSVSQYYSYRQSQLEQALEEFAEQKIVTIREEELKAYYPVVKQAEEKKNFQAKLSLVIFEDAGEEQKAAAEQWIAAHGITDDLPLLLAEETGISASVESMAVDTLELGKENLLLDRVVQAVQEVEAGEVTPAIEYTDGMSAVAVVESKEYAAFGSYDTERDYVEYLLREKKAREYIADEISRLEVKKGKAWETLTYEDIIK
;
A
#
# COMPACT_ATOMS: atom_id res chain seq x y z
N MET A 1 -26.61 -57.31 30.40
CA MET A 1 -27.12 -55.92 30.45
C MET A 1 -26.05 -54.85 30.77
N LYS A 2 -24.88 -55.17 31.31
CA LYS A 2 -23.82 -54.16 31.69
C LYS A 2 -22.97 -53.58 30.54
N LYS A 3 -22.97 -54.17 29.34
CA LYS A 3 -22.21 -53.69 28.17
C LYS A 3 -22.91 -52.66 27.30
N LYS A 4 -24.21 -52.56 27.36
CA LYS A 4 -25.00 -51.57 26.59
C LYS A 4 -25.07 -50.18 27.24
N THR A 5 -24.95 -50.15 28.60
CA THR A 5 -24.97 -48.90 29.37
C THR A 5 -23.63 -48.14 29.29
N ALA A 6 -22.50 -48.85 29.13
CA ALA A 6 -21.19 -48.20 28.98
C ALA A 6 -21.01 -47.51 27.62
N LEU A 7 -21.64 -48.07 26.54
CA LEU A 7 -21.58 -47.50 25.20
C LEU A 7 -22.40 -46.20 25.06
N LEU A 8 -23.53 -46.16 25.76
CA LEU A 8 -24.41 -44.97 25.79
C LEU A 8 -23.76 -43.80 26.59
N PHE A 9 -22.98 -44.10 27.63
CA PHE A 9 -22.26 -43.12 28.40
C PHE A 9 -21.06 -42.53 27.61
N PHE A 10 -20.40 -43.34 26.76
CA PHE A 10 -19.30 -42.90 25.93
C PHE A 10 -19.77 -41.99 24.75
N ILE A 11 -20.93 -42.33 24.19
CA ILE A 11 -21.55 -41.49 23.14
C ILE A 11 -22.05 -40.15 23.71
N TRP A 12 -22.53 -40.13 24.93
CA TRP A 12 -22.98 -38.90 25.62
C TRP A 12 -21.81 -38.00 26.01
N PHE A 13 -20.63 -38.59 26.34
CA PHE A 13 -19.42 -37.84 26.64
C PHE A 13 -18.81 -37.22 25.37
N LEU A 14 -18.85 -37.92 24.23
CA LEU A 14 -18.40 -37.39 22.93
C LEU A 14 -19.29 -36.27 22.39
N ILE A 15 -20.59 -36.30 22.68
CA ILE A 15 -21.52 -35.21 22.29
C ILE A 15 -21.34 -33.99 23.21
N LEU A 16 -20.88 -34.17 24.46
CA LEU A 16 -20.63 -33.07 25.37
C LEU A 16 -19.34 -32.30 25.03
N GLU A 17 -18.34 -32.95 24.43
CA GLU A 17 -17.10 -32.29 23.96
C GLU A 17 -17.34 -31.45 22.70
N CYS A 18 -18.33 -31.82 21.86
CA CYS A 18 -18.73 -30.99 20.70
C CYS A 18 -19.55 -29.74 21.09
N LEU A 19 -20.06 -29.63 22.31
CA LEU A 19 -20.80 -28.46 22.81
C LEU A 19 -19.96 -27.55 23.72
N ALA A 20 -18.72 -27.94 24.06
CA ALA A 20 -17.80 -27.13 24.84
C ALA A 20 -16.90 -26.19 24.01
N GLY A 21 -17.07 -26.22 22.69
CA GLY A 21 -16.35 -25.35 21.79
C GLY A 21 -17.14 -24.10 21.41
N CYS A 22 -17.52 -23.23 22.32
CA CYS A 22 -17.84 -21.83 22.07
C CYS A 22 -18.40 -21.16 23.33
N ALA A 23 -17.62 -21.19 24.43
CA ALA A 23 -17.79 -20.27 25.52
C ALA A 23 -16.44 -19.63 25.86
N ARG A 24 -15.79 -19.02 24.83
CA ARG A 24 -14.78 -18.01 25.05
C ARG A 24 -15.50 -16.69 25.26
N GLN A 25 -15.37 -16.17 26.45
CA GLN A 25 -15.85 -14.85 26.82
C GLN A 25 -15.26 -13.80 25.87
N GLY A 26 -16.12 -12.99 25.29
CA GLY A 26 -15.87 -11.57 25.19
C GLY A 26 -15.88 -10.90 23.85
N TYR A 27 -15.57 -11.55 22.74
CA TYR A 27 -15.62 -10.86 21.45
C TYR A 27 -16.66 -11.53 20.57
N SER A 28 -17.67 -10.77 20.13
CA SER A 28 -18.58 -11.26 19.10
C SER A 28 -17.80 -11.32 17.78
N CYS A 29 -17.85 -12.45 17.07
CA CYS A 29 -17.22 -12.60 15.75
C CYS A 29 -17.68 -11.43 14.85
N PHE A 30 -16.75 -10.57 14.52
CA PHE A 30 -17.01 -9.40 13.68
C PHE A 30 -16.85 -9.76 12.21
N MET A 31 -15.77 -10.46 11.90
CA MET A 31 -15.46 -11.00 10.58
C MET A 31 -14.69 -12.31 10.74
N GLU A 32 -14.80 -13.22 9.81
CA GLU A 32 -14.10 -14.51 9.78
C GLU A 32 -13.42 -14.67 8.41
N VAL A 33 -12.15 -15.07 8.41
CA VAL A 33 -11.37 -15.39 7.22
C VAL A 33 -10.84 -16.81 7.37
N GLY A 34 -11.24 -17.72 6.49
CA GLY A 34 -11.09 -19.14 6.74
C GLY A 34 -11.81 -19.53 8.04
N ASP A 35 -11.12 -20.23 8.94
CA ASP A 35 -11.62 -20.59 10.27
C ASP A 35 -11.10 -19.65 11.39
N HIS A 36 -10.65 -18.45 11.03
CA HIS A 36 -10.03 -17.51 11.96
C HIS A 36 -10.82 -16.21 12.08
N GLU A 37 -11.14 -15.87 13.33
CA GLU A 37 -11.90 -14.68 13.67
C GLU A 37 -11.03 -13.41 13.59
N ILE A 38 -11.66 -12.32 13.11
CA ILE A 38 -11.21 -10.94 13.26
C ILE A 38 -12.18 -10.27 14.24
N SER A 39 -11.69 -9.82 15.38
CA SER A 39 -12.50 -9.11 16.36
C SER A 39 -12.83 -7.69 15.88
N LYS A 40 -13.85 -7.05 16.52
CA LYS A 40 -14.18 -5.66 16.22
C LYS A 40 -13.00 -4.73 16.50
N GLU A 41 -12.24 -4.98 17.55
CA GLU A 41 -11.09 -4.20 17.96
C GLU A 41 -9.92 -4.33 16.96
N GLU A 42 -9.66 -5.54 16.48
CA GLU A 42 -8.67 -5.79 15.43
C GLU A 42 -9.07 -5.08 14.13
N TYR A 43 -10.35 -5.19 13.75
CA TYR A 43 -10.87 -4.52 12.56
C TYR A 43 -10.82 -2.99 12.69
N ALA A 44 -11.19 -2.44 13.83
CA ALA A 44 -11.14 -1.00 14.10
C ALA A 44 -9.71 -0.44 14.01
N LEU A 45 -8.71 -1.23 14.44
CA LEU A 45 -7.30 -0.87 14.32
C LEU A 45 -6.89 -0.66 12.85
N LEU A 46 -7.34 -1.53 11.95
CA LEU A 46 -7.10 -1.42 10.50
C LEU A 46 -7.93 -0.29 9.86
N ALA A 47 -9.16 -0.12 10.32
CA ALA A 47 -10.06 0.89 9.79
C ALA A 47 -9.59 2.33 10.07
N TYR A 48 -8.82 2.54 11.13
CA TYR A 48 -8.37 3.88 11.55
C TYR A 48 -7.59 4.62 10.45
N ASP A 49 -6.65 3.96 9.80
CA ASP A 49 -5.87 4.55 8.71
C ASP A 49 -6.73 4.81 7.46
N ASN A 50 -7.71 3.94 7.20
CA ASN A 50 -8.65 4.06 6.11
C ASN A 50 -9.64 5.22 6.29
N ILE A 51 -9.94 5.64 7.53
CA ILE A 51 -10.68 6.87 7.82
C ILE A 51 -9.93 8.09 7.27
N ALA A 52 -8.65 8.24 7.61
CA ALA A 52 -7.83 9.35 7.16
C ALA A 52 -7.67 9.37 5.63
N ARG A 53 -7.53 8.21 5.01
CA ARG A 53 -7.48 8.05 3.56
C ARG A 53 -8.79 8.48 2.89
N THR A 54 -9.92 7.97 3.38
CA THR A 54 -11.25 8.30 2.85
C THR A 54 -11.56 9.78 3.03
N ALA A 55 -11.25 10.38 4.18
CA ALA A 55 -11.42 11.81 4.40
C ALA A 55 -10.64 12.65 3.37
N ARG A 56 -9.41 12.26 3.03
CA ARG A 56 -8.62 12.93 1.98
C ARG A 56 -9.24 12.74 0.59
N GLU A 57 -9.66 11.53 0.23
CA GLU A 57 -10.31 11.24 -1.07
C GLU A 57 -11.57 12.09 -1.28
N TYR A 58 -12.36 12.32 -0.22
CA TYR A 58 -13.57 13.15 -0.31
C TYR A 58 -13.27 14.63 -0.16
N GLY A 59 -12.33 15.03 0.69
CA GLY A 59 -11.95 16.42 0.91
C GLY A 59 -11.26 17.08 -0.30
N ALA A 60 -10.68 16.26 -1.21
CA ALA A 60 -10.15 16.73 -2.48
C ALA A 60 -11.25 17.08 -3.50
N LYS A 61 -12.52 16.72 -3.23
CA LYS A 61 -13.66 17.04 -4.10
C LYS A 61 -14.27 18.37 -3.68
N GLU A 62 -14.49 19.27 -4.66
CA GLU A 62 -15.03 20.59 -4.43
C GLU A 62 -16.42 20.55 -3.72
N GLY A 63 -16.61 21.42 -2.74
CA GLY A 63 -17.87 21.56 -2.01
C GLY A 63 -18.16 20.49 -0.96
N ILE A 64 -17.20 19.60 -0.63
CA ILE A 64 -17.36 18.58 0.42
C ILE A 64 -16.66 19.01 1.71
N ASP A 65 -17.45 19.24 2.77
CA ASP A 65 -16.92 19.41 4.13
C ASP A 65 -16.90 18.06 4.85
N VAL A 66 -15.70 17.50 5.01
CA VAL A 66 -15.47 16.21 5.70
C VAL A 66 -15.73 16.26 7.21
N ASN A 67 -15.83 17.47 7.78
CA ASN A 67 -16.13 17.68 9.21
C ASN A 67 -17.62 17.95 9.45
N ALA A 68 -18.45 17.99 8.40
CA ALA A 68 -19.89 18.23 8.55
C ALA A 68 -20.55 17.09 9.36
N PRO A 69 -21.51 17.40 10.25
CA PRO A 69 -22.28 16.38 10.94
C PRO A 69 -22.96 15.40 9.97
N GLY A 70 -22.82 14.10 10.22
CA GLY A 70 -23.39 13.05 9.37
C GLY A 70 -22.63 12.82 8.04
N PHE A 71 -21.44 13.39 7.88
CA PHE A 71 -20.60 13.18 6.69
C PHE A 71 -20.37 11.69 6.39
N TRP A 72 -20.04 10.91 7.40
CA TRP A 72 -19.67 9.50 7.25
C TRP A 72 -20.81 8.60 6.79
N GLU A 73 -22.06 8.95 7.12
CA GLU A 73 -23.27 8.19 6.77
C GLU A 73 -23.97 8.71 5.51
N GLN A 74 -23.62 9.93 5.06
CA GLN A 74 -24.26 10.55 3.92
C GLN A 74 -23.86 9.87 2.62
N LYS A 75 -24.82 9.21 1.97
CA LYS A 75 -24.60 8.56 0.67
C LYS A 75 -24.48 9.60 -0.45
N ARG A 76 -23.45 9.40 -1.28
CA ARG A 76 -23.19 10.12 -2.52
C ARG A 76 -23.06 9.07 -3.62
N ASP A 77 -23.87 9.15 -4.65
CA ASP A 77 -23.95 8.13 -5.71
C ASP A 77 -24.17 6.70 -5.18
N GLY A 78 -24.93 6.59 -4.08
CA GLY A 78 -25.28 5.33 -3.44
C GLY A 78 -24.27 4.78 -2.43
N VAL A 79 -23.09 5.39 -2.29
CA VAL A 79 -21.99 4.96 -1.40
C VAL A 79 -21.74 6.05 -0.35
N SER A 80 -21.68 5.67 0.92
CA SER A 80 -21.26 6.59 2.00
C SER A 80 -19.74 6.53 2.20
N PRO A 81 -19.11 7.59 2.78
CA PRO A 81 -17.72 7.52 3.19
C PRO A 81 -17.43 6.32 4.11
N MET A 82 -18.37 5.97 4.99
CA MET A 82 -18.23 4.79 5.85
C MET A 82 -18.27 3.46 5.07
N ASP A 83 -19.07 3.38 4.00
CA ASP A 83 -19.05 2.20 3.10
C ASP A 83 -17.67 2.08 2.41
N ARG A 84 -17.06 3.20 2.04
CA ARG A 84 -15.71 3.24 1.47
C ARG A 84 -14.64 2.79 2.48
N VAL A 85 -14.72 3.25 3.72
CA VAL A 85 -13.85 2.78 4.81
C VAL A 85 -13.95 1.28 4.97
N ARG A 86 -15.18 0.72 5.01
CA ARG A 86 -15.39 -0.73 5.11
C ARG A 86 -14.77 -1.47 3.93
N GLU A 87 -15.00 -1.02 2.71
CA GLU A 87 -14.44 -1.65 1.49
C GLU A 87 -12.91 -1.76 1.55
N LEU A 88 -12.24 -0.67 1.89
CA LEU A 88 -10.78 -0.64 2.02
C LEU A 88 -10.29 -1.55 3.14
N THR A 89 -10.94 -1.46 4.30
CA THR A 89 -10.57 -2.23 5.49
C THR A 89 -10.82 -3.72 5.32
N ASP A 90 -11.90 -4.12 4.64
CA ASP A 90 -12.20 -5.53 4.37
C ASP A 90 -11.09 -6.20 3.55
N GLY A 91 -10.62 -5.53 2.50
CA GLY A 91 -9.52 -6.03 1.69
C GLY A 91 -8.23 -6.20 2.50
N GLU A 92 -7.90 -5.19 3.30
CA GLU A 92 -6.73 -5.21 4.17
C GLU A 92 -6.84 -6.27 5.27
N ALA A 93 -7.99 -6.39 5.92
CA ALA A 93 -8.24 -7.37 6.97
C ALA A 93 -8.15 -8.81 6.44
N VAL A 94 -8.70 -9.08 5.24
CA VAL A 94 -8.58 -10.39 4.58
C VAL A 94 -7.13 -10.68 4.25
N HIS A 95 -6.40 -9.72 3.67
CA HIS A 95 -5.00 -9.89 3.33
C HIS A 95 -4.15 -10.20 4.57
N GLN A 96 -4.25 -9.37 5.60
CA GLN A 96 -3.44 -9.54 6.82
C GLN A 96 -3.77 -10.83 7.57
N LYS A 97 -5.05 -11.20 7.67
CA LYS A 97 -5.45 -12.48 8.27
C LYS A 97 -4.98 -13.65 7.42
N GLY A 98 -5.04 -13.55 6.11
CA GLY A 98 -4.52 -14.54 5.17
C GLY A 98 -3.02 -14.77 5.33
N ILE A 99 -2.22 -13.71 5.46
CA ILE A 99 -0.79 -13.81 5.78
C ILE A 99 -0.56 -14.58 7.09
N GLN A 100 -1.33 -14.28 8.14
CA GLN A 100 -1.22 -15.00 9.43
C GLN A 100 -1.56 -16.49 9.27
N ILE A 101 -2.60 -16.82 8.49
CA ILE A 101 -3.03 -18.20 8.23
C ILE A 101 -1.92 -18.95 7.52
N LEU A 102 -1.42 -18.43 6.40
CA LEU A 102 -0.35 -19.05 5.62
C LEU A 102 0.94 -19.19 6.42
N ALA A 103 1.30 -18.19 7.21
CA ALA A 103 2.48 -18.24 8.08
C ALA A 103 2.35 -19.34 9.14
N LYS A 104 1.18 -19.54 9.73
CA LYS A 104 0.93 -20.62 10.68
C LYS A 104 0.96 -21.98 10.03
N GLU A 105 0.33 -22.15 8.88
CA GLU A 105 0.34 -23.39 8.10
C GLU A 105 1.76 -23.83 7.72
N ASN A 106 2.65 -22.87 7.52
CA ASN A 106 4.06 -23.10 7.22
C ASN A 106 4.97 -23.10 8.47
N GLY A 107 4.41 -23.09 9.67
CA GLY A 107 5.14 -23.22 10.92
C GLY A 107 5.99 -22.01 11.32
N MET A 108 5.68 -20.82 10.79
CA MET A 108 6.39 -19.58 11.12
C MET A 108 5.87 -18.94 12.41
N ILE A 109 4.59 -19.17 12.73
CA ILE A 109 3.96 -18.72 13.97
C ILE A 109 3.11 -19.84 14.57
N ASP A 110 2.99 -19.84 15.89
CA ASP A 110 2.23 -20.87 16.62
C ASP A 110 0.75 -20.51 16.76
N GLU A 111 0.44 -19.22 16.95
CA GLU A 111 -0.90 -18.73 17.27
C GLU A 111 -1.31 -17.58 16.35
N ILE A 112 -2.59 -17.60 15.96
CA ILE A 112 -3.27 -16.51 15.25
C ILE A 112 -4.33 -15.93 16.18
N GLY A 113 -4.53 -14.62 16.11
CA GLY A 113 -5.62 -13.94 16.81
C GLY A 113 -5.15 -12.73 17.61
N TYR A 114 -6.09 -11.82 17.83
CA TYR A 114 -5.82 -10.53 18.43
C TYR A 114 -5.35 -10.61 19.88
N GLU A 115 -5.84 -11.57 20.66
CA GLU A 115 -5.37 -11.78 22.04
C GLU A 115 -3.90 -12.24 22.10
N ALA A 116 -3.50 -13.15 21.20
CA ALA A 116 -2.11 -13.59 21.10
C ALA A 116 -1.19 -12.43 20.70
N PHE A 117 -1.64 -11.62 19.75
CA PHE A 117 -0.97 -10.39 19.36
C PHE A 117 -0.81 -9.41 20.54
N LEU A 118 -1.87 -9.15 21.32
CA LEU A 118 -1.80 -8.23 22.46
C LEU A 118 -0.80 -8.71 23.53
N LYS A 119 -0.67 -10.03 23.76
CA LYS A 119 0.35 -10.58 24.67
C LYS A 119 1.78 -10.30 24.15
N GLN A 120 2.00 -10.50 22.84
CA GLN A 120 3.28 -10.20 22.20
C GLN A 120 3.61 -8.70 22.27
N TYR A 121 2.64 -7.84 22.02
CA TYR A 121 2.77 -6.39 22.16
C TYR A 121 3.20 -5.96 23.56
N GLN A 122 2.57 -6.52 24.60
CA GLN A 122 2.92 -6.21 25.98
C GLN A 122 4.34 -6.68 26.34
N GLU A 123 4.73 -7.86 25.87
CA GLU A 123 6.06 -8.38 26.12
C GLU A 123 7.13 -7.57 25.37
N GLU A 124 6.89 -7.17 24.12
CA GLU A 124 7.80 -6.30 23.37
C GLU A 124 8.04 -4.98 24.11
N ASN A 125 7.00 -4.29 24.54
CA ASN A 125 7.13 -3.02 25.24
C ASN A 125 7.85 -3.19 26.61
N LYS A 126 7.67 -4.32 27.27
CA LYS A 126 8.39 -4.65 28.49
C LYS A 126 9.88 -4.87 28.22
N GLN A 127 10.23 -5.61 27.14
CA GLN A 127 11.60 -5.84 26.74
C GLN A 127 12.31 -4.54 26.33
N ARG A 128 11.62 -3.65 25.62
CA ARG A 128 12.14 -2.33 25.23
C ARG A 128 12.49 -1.47 26.45
N LYS A 129 11.64 -1.47 27.47
CA LYS A 129 11.91 -0.78 28.76
C LYS A 129 13.13 -1.36 29.45
N GLN A 130 13.23 -2.69 29.52
CA GLN A 130 14.37 -3.38 30.10
C GLN A 130 15.69 -3.08 29.34
N MET A 131 15.68 -3.13 28.01
CA MET A 131 16.85 -2.75 27.19
C MET A 131 17.33 -1.34 27.50
N LYS A 132 16.41 -0.40 27.67
CA LYS A 132 16.73 0.98 28.04
C LYS A 132 17.37 1.08 29.41
N GLU A 133 16.84 0.35 30.41
CA GLU A 133 17.39 0.30 31.77
C GLU A 133 18.81 -0.31 31.81
N GLU A 134 19.04 -1.31 30.96
CA GLU A 134 20.35 -1.95 30.79
C GLU A 134 21.35 -1.15 29.95
N GLY A 135 20.95 0.03 29.44
CA GLY A 135 21.80 0.89 28.60
C GLY A 135 22.09 0.32 27.21
N LYS A 136 21.29 -0.65 26.75
CA LYS A 136 21.40 -1.21 25.41
C LYS A 136 20.87 -0.23 24.38
N VAL A 137 21.38 -0.34 23.14
CA VAL A 137 20.88 0.45 22.00
C VAL A 137 19.46 0.02 21.67
N LEU A 138 18.55 0.98 21.66
CA LEU A 138 17.17 0.79 21.28
C LEU A 138 16.88 1.61 20.03
N TYR A 139 16.42 0.95 18.98
CA TYR A 139 15.98 1.61 17.75
C TYR A 139 14.49 1.93 17.81
N GLY A 140 14.16 3.16 17.44
CA GLY A 140 12.77 3.66 17.47
C GLY A 140 12.30 4.08 18.89
N PRO A 141 10.97 4.25 19.09
CA PRO A 141 10.41 4.75 20.36
C PRO A 141 10.59 3.75 21.50
N LEU A 142 10.63 4.26 22.74
CA LEU A 142 10.76 3.44 23.94
C LEU A 142 9.53 2.52 24.12
N GLU A 143 8.37 3.01 23.76
CA GLU A 143 7.10 2.28 23.82
C GLU A 143 6.38 2.43 22.48
N LEU A 144 6.02 1.31 21.88
CA LEU A 144 5.23 1.25 20.66
C LEU A 144 3.74 1.39 21.00
N SER A 145 2.97 2.06 20.16
CA SER A 145 1.52 1.93 20.20
C SER A 145 1.07 0.56 19.66
N VAL A 146 -0.18 0.18 19.95
CA VAL A 146 -0.77 -1.06 19.42
C VAL A 146 -0.71 -1.08 17.89
N SER A 147 -1.08 0.04 17.24
CA SER A 147 -1.05 0.19 15.78
C SER A 147 0.36 0.06 15.22
N GLN A 148 1.34 0.77 15.79
CA GLN A 148 2.74 0.67 15.35
C GLN A 148 3.28 -0.75 15.46
N TYR A 149 2.99 -1.45 16.57
CA TYR A 149 3.44 -2.82 16.73
C TYR A 149 2.71 -3.78 15.80
N TYR A 150 1.40 -3.56 15.55
CA TYR A 150 0.62 -4.36 14.62
C TYR A 150 1.19 -4.27 13.20
N SER A 151 1.37 -3.07 12.68
CA SER A 151 1.94 -2.84 11.34
C SER A 151 3.35 -3.42 11.21
N TYR A 152 4.20 -3.22 12.23
CA TYR A 152 5.54 -3.78 12.27
C TYR A 152 5.55 -5.32 12.20
N ARG A 153 4.72 -5.97 13.01
CA ARG A 153 4.64 -7.44 13.04
C ARG A 153 4.07 -8.00 11.74
N GLN A 154 3.06 -7.37 11.17
CA GLN A 154 2.48 -7.79 9.90
C GLN A 154 3.49 -7.67 8.76
N SER A 155 4.21 -6.55 8.64
CA SER A 155 5.25 -6.38 7.62
C SER A 155 6.36 -7.43 7.74
N GLN A 156 6.81 -7.74 8.97
CA GLN A 156 7.81 -8.80 9.18
C GLN A 156 7.30 -10.17 8.78
N LEU A 157 6.04 -10.46 9.08
CA LEU A 157 5.44 -11.75 8.77
C LEU A 157 5.24 -11.93 7.28
N GLU A 158 4.78 -10.89 6.59
CA GLU A 158 4.62 -10.87 5.15
C GLU A 158 5.95 -11.07 4.44
N GLN A 159 7.00 -10.32 4.84
CA GLN A 159 8.34 -10.48 4.29
C GLN A 159 8.87 -11.91 4.51
N ALA A 160 8.72 -12.46 5.72
CA ALA A 160 9.16 -13.82 6.01
C ALA A 160 8.40 -14.86 5.17
N LEU A 161 7.11 -14.65 4.93
CA LEU A 161 6.30 -15.53 4.08
C LEU A 161 6.69 -15.41 2.60
N GLU A 162 6.97 -14.21 2.10
CA GLU A 162 7.51 -14.00 0.75
C GLU A 162 8.84 -14.74 0.58
N GLU A 163 9.79 -14.53 1.49
CA GLU A 163 11.09 -15.22 1.46
C GLU A 163 10.94 -16.76 1.50
N PHE A 164 10.01 -17.27 2.32
CA PHE A 164 9.71 -18.69 2.35
C PHE A 164 9.14 -19.18 1.02
N ALA A 165 8.18 -18.47 0.45
CA ALA A 165 7.58 -18.82 -0.83
C ALA A 165 8.62 -18.82 -1.95
N GLU A 166 9.51 -17.82 -2.00
CA GLU A 166 10.62 -17.77 -2.95
C GLU A 166 11.55 -18.98 -2.86
N GLN A 167 11.87 -19.40 -1.65
CA GLN A 167 12.87 -20.46 -1.41
C GLN A 167 12.30 -21.86 -1.47
N LYS A 168 11.03 -22.05 -1.09
CA LYS A 168 10.43 -23.38 -0.87
C LYS A 168 9.32 -23.75 -1.84
N ILE A 169 8.62 -22.75 -2.37
CA ILE A 169 7.43 -22.96 -3.20
C ILE A 169 7.73 -22.68 -4.67
N VAL A 170 8.35 -21.52 -4.94
CA VAL A 170 8.55 -21.03 -6.30
C VAL A 170 9.61 -21.85 -7.03
N THR A 171 9.21 -22.41 -8.17
CA THR A 171 10.11 -23.01 -9.14
C THR A 171 10.05 -22.20 -10.43
N ILE A 172 11.21 -21.89 -10.99
CA ILE A 172 11.34 -21.10 -12.20
C ILE A 172 11.99 -21.96 -13.28
N ARG A 173 11.40 -21.96 -14.48
CA ARG A 173 11.94 -22.64 -15.66
C ARG A 173 12.60 -21.62 -16.58
N GLU A 174 13.60 -22.08 -17.32
CA GLU A 174 14.36 -21.24 -18.25
C GLU A 174 13.48 -20.56 -19.32
N GLU A 175 12.40 -21.22 -19.75
CA GLU A 175 11.44 -20.67 -20.71
C GLU A 175 10.65 -19.49 -20.12
N GLU A 176 10.35 -19.55 -18.82
CA GLU A 176 9.65 -18.46 -18.12
C GLU A 176 10.57 -17.24 -17.97
N LEU A 177 11.85 -17.45 -17.69
CA LEU A 177 12.85 -16.38 -17.62
C LEU A 177 12.97 -15.66 -18.98
N LYS A 178 13.12 -16.44 -20.06
CA LYS A 178 13.22 -15.87 -21.40
C LYS A 178 11.96 -15.12 -21.82
N ALA A 179 10.80 -15.60 -21.39
CA ALA A 179 9.52 -14.90 -21.63
C ALA A 179 9.37 -13.63 -20.78
N TYR A 180 9.94 -13.60 -19.59
CA TYR A 180 9.85 -12.46 -18.67
C TYR A 180 10.91 -11.37 -18.93
N TYR A 181 12.08 -11.75 -19.49
CA TYR A 181 13.16 -10.82 -19.81
C TYR A 181 12.72 -9.57 -20.60
N PRO A 182 11.93 -9.67 -21.70
CA PRO A 182 11.50 -8.47 -22.42
C PRO A 182 10.62 -7.54 -21.58
N VAL A 183 9.86 -8.07 -20.63
CA VAL A 183 9.05 -7.26 -19.71
C VAL A 183 9.96 -6.47 -18.76
N VAL A 184 10.95 -7.15 -18.17
CA VAL A 184 11.95 -6.50 -17.29
C VAL A 184 12.75 -5.47 -18.09
N LYS A 185 13.24 -5.85 -19.27
CA LYS A 185 14.00 -4.96 -20.16
C LYS A 185 13.23 -3.66 -20.42
N GLN A 186 11.99 -3.76 -20.87
CA GLN A 186 11.16 -2.59 -21.16
C GLN A 186 10.95 -1.71 -19.91
N ALA A 187 10.71 -2.33 -18.74
CA ALA A 187 10.50 -1.61 -17.51
C ALA A 187 11.78 -0.89 -17.03
N GLU A 188 12.93 -1.55 -17.12
CA GLU A 188 14.21 -0.98 -16.71
C GLU A 188 14.71 0.11 -17.66
N GLU A 189 14.57 -0.10 -18.97
CA GLU A 189 14.90 0.93 -19.98
C GLU A 189 14.01 2.18 -19.78
N LYS A 190 12.73 2.01 -19.44
CA LYS A 190 11.82 3.14 -19.15
C LYS A 190 12.22 3.94 -17.89
N LYS A 191 12.80 3.28 -16.89
CA LYS A 191 13.24 3.92 -15.65
C LYS A 191 14.58 4.64 -15.79
N ASN A 192 15.46 4.14 -16.63
CA ASN A 192 16.84 4.59 -16.74
C ASN A 192 17.05 5.39 -18.04
N PHE A 193 17.12 6.70 -17.92
CA PHE A 193 17.24 7.61 -19.05
C PHE A 193 18.07 8.84 -18.73
N GLN A 194 18.58 9.45 -19.78
CA GLN A 194 19.12 10.81 -19.77
C GLN A 194 18.16 11.72 -20.55
N ALA A 195 17.86 12.88 -19.99
CA ALA A 195 16.97 13.84 -20.63
C ALA A 195 17.51 15.27 -20.50
N LYS A 196 17.24 16.07 -21.55
CA LYS A 196 17.33 17.55 -21.47
C LYS A 196 15.93 18.11 -21.44
N LEU A 197 15.71 18.99 -20.48
CA LEU A 197 14.41 19.54 -20.16
C LEU A 197 14.47 21.06 -20.16
N SER A 198 13.38 21.70 -20.59
CA SER A 198 13.06 23.05 -20.22
C SER A 198 11.93 23.03 -19.21
N LEU A 199 12.19 23.51 -17.98
CA LEU A 199 11.20 23.66 -16.93
C LEU A 199 10.58 25.05 -17.03
N VAL A 200 9.26 25.09 -17.24
CA VAL A 200 8.46 26.29 -17.15
C VAL A 200 7.87 26.36 -15.76
N ILE A 201 8.42 27.26 -14.92
CA ILE A 201 8.08 27.39 -13.50
C ILE A 201 7.14 28.57 -13.34
N PHE A 202 6.03 28.38 -12.60
CA PHE A 202 5.04 29.43 -12.32
C PHE A 202 4.54 29.35 -10.88
N GLU A 203 4.18 30.50 -10.31
CA GLU A 203 3.75 30.68 -8.93
C GLU A 203 2.21 30.83 -8.83
N ASP A 204 1.66 30.40 -7.70
CA ASP A 204 0.27 30.68 -7.26
C ASP A 204 -0.83 30.43 -8.30
N ALA A 205 -0.65 29.45 -9.18
CA ALA A 205 -1.64 29.12 -10.19
C ALA A 205 -2.70 28.13 -9.65
N GLY A 206 -3.96 28.46 -9.84
CA GLY A 206 -5.07 27.52 -9.62
C GLY A 206 -5.07 26.36 -10.64
N GLU A 207 -5.81 25.29 -10.36
CA GLU A 207 -5.83 24.08 -11.20
C GLU A 207 -6.26 24.37 -12.67
N GLU A 208 -7.23 25.27 -12.88
CA GLU A 208 -7.64 25.67 -14.24
C GLU A 208 -6.52 26.40 -14.99
N GLN A 209 -5.79 27.26 -14.30
CA GLN A 209 -4.66 27.98 -14.87
C GLN A 209 -3.49 27.05 -15.20
N LYS A 210 -3.17 26.09 -14.31
CA LYS A 210 -2.16 25.07 -14.56
C LYS A 210 -2.48 24.26 -15.81
N ALA A 211 -3.72 23.79 -15.94
CA ALA A 211 -4.18 23.06 -17.12
C ALA A 211 -4.12 23.92 -18.40
N ALA A 212 -4.46 25.22 -18.31
CA ALA A 212 -4.36 26.14 -19.45
C ALA A 212 -2.91 26.37 -19.87
N ALA A 213 -1.98 26.52 -18.89
CA ALA A 213 -0.56 26.67 -19.16
C ALA A 213 0.03 25.40 -19.81
N GLU A 214 -0.30 24.23 -19.29
CA GLU A 214 0.12 22.94 -19.85
C GLU A 214 -0.34 22.79 -21.31
N GLN A 215 -1.62 23.03 -21.59
CA GLN A 215 -2.16 22.97 -22.96
C GLN A 215 -1.51 23.98 -23.89
N TRP A 216 -1.28 25.21 -23.41
CA TRP A 216 -0.65 26.24 -24.19
C TRP A 216 0.79 25.89 -24.56
N ILE A 217 1.58 25.42 -23.57
CA ILE A 217 2.97 24.97 -23.75
C ILE A 217 3.03 23.78 -24.68
N ALA A 218 2.14 22.81 -24.53
CA ALA A 218 2.06 21.65 -25.43
C ALA A 218 1.78 22.02 -26.89
N ALA A 219 0.99 23.07 -27.11
CA ALA A 219 0.63 23.55 -28.44
C ALA A 219 1.73 24.38 -29.11
N HIS A 220 2.50 25.15 -28.35
CA HIS A 220 3.42 26.17 -28.87
C HIS A 220 4.90 25.86 -28.65
N GLY A 221 5.21 24.96 -27.69
CA GLY A 221 6.59 24.61 -27.32
C GLY A 221 7.33 25.75 -26.60
N ILE A 222 8.64 25.60 -26.46
CA ILE A 222 9.52 26.60 -25.84
C ILE A 222 9.98 27.59 -26.88
N THR A 223 9.75 28.88 -26.63
CA THR A 223 10.26 30.01 -27.42
C THR A 223 10.86 31.04 -26.49
N ASP A 224 11.70 31.94 -27.02
CA ASP A 224 12.33 33.01 -26.23
C ASP A 224 11.28 33.94 -25.57
N ASP A 225 10.14 34.07 -26.19
CA ASP A 225 9.02 34.93 -25.71
C ASP A 225 7.98 34.15 -24.89
N LEU A 226 8.19 32.83 -24.59
CA LEU A 226 7.23 31.99 -23.91
C LEU A 226 6.67 32.63 -22.62
N PRO A 227 7.50 33.15 -21.68
CA PRO A 227 6.98 33.73 -20.45
C PRO A 227 6.01 34.92 -20.70
N LEU A 228 6.29 35.72 -21.73
CA LEU A 228 5.45 36.88 -22.08
C LEU A 228 4.12 36.42 -22.70
N LEU A 229 4.19 35.50 -23.65
CA LEU A 229 3.03 34.98 -24.35
C LEU A 229 2.11 34.16 -23.40
N LEU A 230 2.70 33.39 -22.53
CA LEU A 230 1.96 32.62 -21.51
C LEU A 230 1.22 33.54 -20.54
N ALA A 231 1.88 34.63 -20.12
CA ALA A 231 1.26 35.64 -19.24
C ALA A 231 0.10 36.38 -19.94
N GLU A 232 0.23 36.69 -21.23
CA GLU A 232 -0.85 37.33 -22.02
C GLU A 232 -2.06 36.43 -22.19
N GLU A 233 -1.86 35.13 -22.46
CA GLU A 233 -2.95 34.21 -22.80
C GLU A 233 -3.59 33.55 -21.56
N THR A 234 -2.81 33.29 -20.51
CA THR A 234 -3.30 32.54 -19.33
C THR A 234 -3.32 33.37 -18.04
N GLY A 235 -2.70 34.54 -18.06
CA GLY A 235 -2.49 35.38 -16.87
C GLY A 235 -1.46 34.86 -15.89
N ILE A 236 -0.63 33.88 -16.28
CA ILE A 236 0.38 33.24 -15.42
C ILE A 236 1.76 33.85 -15.72
N SER A 237 2.42 34.35 -14.69
CA SER A 237 3.85 34.69 -14.77
C SER A 237 4.68 33.44 -14.66
N ALA A 238 5.60 33.24 -15.60
CA ALA A 238 6.46 32.07 -15.64
C ALA A 238 7.92 32.45 -15.86
N SER A 239 8.82 31.56 -15.42
CA SER A 239 10.24 31.56 -15.81
C SER A 239 10.58 30.25 -16.49
N VAL A 240 11.64 30.24 -17.31
CA VAL A 240 12.12 29.03 -17.98
C VAL A 240 13.52 28.73 -17.53
N GLU A 241 13.74 27.49 -17.07
CA GLU A 241 15.06 26.99 -16.68
C GLU A 241 15.40 25.73 -17.47
N SER A 242 16.65 25.62 -17.94
CA SER A 242 17.15 24.41 -18.58
C SER A 242 17.70 23.44 -17.53
N MET A 243 17.33 22.16 -17.62
CA MET A 243 17.77 21.12 -16.70
C MET A 243 18.20 19.88 -17.49
N ALA A 244 19.30 19.24 -17.05
CA ALA A 244 19.69 17.91 -17.49
C ALA A 244 19.40 16.90 -16.37
N VAL A 245 18.82 15.79 -16.74
CA VAL A 245 18.52 14.66 -15.85
C VAL A 245 19.29 13.46 -16.33
N ASP A 246 20.01 12.79 -15.43
CA ASP A 246 20.58 11.46 -15.62
C ASP A 246 20.11 10.57 -14.46
N THR A 247 19.19 9.66 -14.72
CA THR A 247 18.59 8.83 -13.66
C THR A 247 19.58 7.86 -13.03
N LEU A 248 20.68 7.53 -13.69
CA LEU A 248 21.73 6.65 -13.17
C LEU A 248 22.68 7.36 -12.19
N GLU A 249 22.78 8.70 -12.29
CA GLU A 249 23.67 9.52 -11.46
C GLU A 249 22.92 10.23 -10.31
N LEU A 250 21.58 10.11 -10.24
CA LEU A 250 20.77 10.79 -9.22
C LEU A 250 21.04 10.23 -7.83
N GLY A 251 21.54 11.11 -6.95
CA GLY A 251 21.61 10.84 -5.52
C GLY A 251 20.21 10.84 -4.88
N LYS A 252 20.02 10.02 -3.84
CA LYS A 252 18.71 9.79 -3.16
C LYS A 252 18.16 10.99 -2.36
N GLU A 253 18.68 12.20 -2.49
CA GLU A 253 18.42 13.28 -1.52
C GLU A 253 17.63 14.49 -2.07
N ASN A 254 17.17 14.48 -3.32
CA ASN A 254 16.47 15.64 -3.89
C ASN A 254 15.01 15.31 -4.26
N LEU A 255 14.08 15.47 -3.31
CA LEU A 255 12.64 15.22 -3.48
C LEU A 255 12.02 15.96 -4.67
N LEU A 256 12.57 17.13 -5.00
CA LEU A 256 12.11 17.95 -6.12
C LEU A 256 12.43 17.30 -7.46
N LEU A 257 13.71 16.87 -7.56
CA LEU A 257 14.18 16.16 -8.74
C LEU A 257 13.43 14.84 -8.95
N ASP A 258 13.09 14.14 -7.86
CA ASP A 258 12.29 12.91 -7.92
C ASP A 258 10.92 13.13 -8.57
N ARG A 259 10.23 14.23 -8.25
CA ARG A 259 8.93 14.57 -8.88
C ARG A 259 9.08 14.88 -10.37
N VAL A 260 10.12 15.63 -10.74
CA VAL A 260 10.42 15.92 -12.15
C VAL A 260 10.73 14.62 -12.90
N VAL A 261 11.58 13.76 -12.35
CA VAL A 261 11.94 12.46 -12.93
C VAL A 261 10.71 11.60 -13.14
N GLN A 262 9.85 11.47 -12.13
CA GLN A 262 8.61 10.69 -12.23
C GLN A 262 7.69 11.18 -13.36
N ALA A 263 7.50 12.49 -13.47
CA ALA A 263 6.68 13.06 -14.54
C ALA A 263 7.30 12.87 -15.91
N VAL A 264 8.61 13.09 -16.04
CA VAL A 264 9.37 12.92 -17.31
C VAL A 264 9.44 11.45 -17.71
N GLN A 265 9.40 10.51 -16.76
CA GLN A 265 9.39 9.07 -17.07
C GLN A 265 8.22 8.65 -17.95
N GLU A 266 7.06 9.31 -17.79
CA GLU A 266 5.82 8.96 -18.49
C GLU A 266 5.62 9.66 -19.84
N VAL A 267 6.54 10.56 -20.23
CA VAL A 267 6.46 11.32 -21.50
C VAL A 267 7.71 11.12 -22.35
N GLU A 268 7.58 11.29 -23.68
CA GLU A 268 8.66 11.11 -24.64
C GLU A 268 9.30 12.44 -25.06
N ALA A 269 10.40 12.37 -25.83
CA ALA A 269 11.02 13.55 -26.39
C ALA A 269 10.04 14.32 -27.29
N GLY A 270 9.94 15.63 -27.11
CA GLY A 270 8.99 16.52 -27.75
C GLY A 270 7.66 16.66 -27.01
N GLU A 271 7.41 15.91 -25.95
CA GLU A 271 6.19 15.97 -25.14
C GLU A 271 6.37 16.87 -23.89
N VAL A 272 5.24 17.16 -23.26
CA VAL A 272 5.11 18.05 -22.11
C VAL A 272 4.52 17.25 -20.95
N THR A 273 5.09 17.39 -19.75
CA THR A 273 4.55 16.72 -18.56
C THR A 273 3.28 17.43 -18.09
N PRO A 274 2.40 16.73 -17.34
CA PRO A 274 1.43 17.41 -16.49
C PRO A 274 2.12 18.37 -15.53
N ALA A 275 1.38 19.35 -15.01
CA ALA A 275 1.89 20.30 -14.03
C ALA A 275 2.33 19.58 -12.73
N ILE A 276 3.55 19.82 -12.30
CA ILE A 276 4.21 19.22 -11.15
C ILE A 276 4.23 20.26 -10.03
N GLU A 277 3.88 19.88 -8.80
CA GLU A 277 4.23 20.69 -7.63
C GLU A 277 5.75 20.75 -7.49
N TYR A 278 6.30 21.95 -7.62
CA TYR A 278 7.75 22.15 -7.65
C TYR A 278 8.33 22.49 -6.27
N THR A 279 7.84 23.56 -5.63
CA THR A 279 8.11 23.91 -4.23
C THR A 279 6.83 24.52 -3.65
N ASP A 280 6.86 24.94 -2.37
CA ASP A 280 5.69 25.56 -1.73
C ASP A 280 5.15 26.75 -2.57
N GLY A 281 3.91 26.58 -3.10
CA GLY A 281 3.24 27.57 -3.92
C GLY A 281 3.72 27.67 -5.39
N MET A 282 4.75 26.92 -5.80
CA MET A 282 5.19 26.89 -7.19
C MET A 282 4.81 25.59 -7.88
N SER A 283 4.52 25.68 -9.17
CA SER A 283 4.33 24.53 -10.05
C SER A 283 5.28 24.63 -11.24
N ALA A 284 5.56 23.51 -11.87
CA ALA A 284 6.37 23.45 -13.07
C ALA A 284 5.76 22.51 -14.10
N VAL A 285 6.01 22.81 -15.36
CA VAL A 285 5.76 21.93 -16.50
C VAL A 285 7.10 21.67 -17.17
N ALA A 286 7.44 20.41 -17.39
CA ALA A 286 8.67 20.06 -18.09
C ALA A 286 8.38 19.80 -19.58
N VAL A 287 9.12 20.45 -20.44
CA VAL A 287 9.17 20.13 -21.88
C VAL A 287 10.39 19.28 -22.11
N VAL A 288 10.21 18.08 -22.63
CA VAL A 288 11.30 17.12 -22.89
C VAL A 288 11.93 17.44 -24.25
N GLU A 289 13.08 18.08 -24.27
CA GLU A 289 13.80 18.43 -25.49
C GLU A 289 14.45 17.22 -26.15
N SER A 290 15.05 16.36 -25.32
CA SER A 290 15.61 15.08 -25.76
C SER A 290 15.54 14.08 -24.62
N LYS A 291 15.36 12.80 -24.94
CA LYS A 291 15.36 11.69 -24.00
C LYS A 291 16.02 10.48 -24.64
N GLU A 292 17.01 9.95 -23.96
CA GLU A 292 17.73 8.75 -24.39
C GLU A 292 17.67 7.72 -23.28
N TYR A 293 17.18 6.53 -23.58
CA TYR A 293 17.08 5.44 -22.62
C TYR A 293 18.41 4.71 -22.48
N ALA A 294 18.78 4.38 -21.25
CA ALA A 294 19.90 3.51 -21.00
C ALA A 294 19.56 2.09 -21.47
N ALA A 295 20.46 1.49 -22.24
CA ALA A 295 20.27 0.12 -22.72
C ALA A 295 20.33 -0.85 -21.54
N PHE A 296 19.32 -1.71 -21.39
CA PHE A 296 19.35 -2.85 -20.49
C PHE A 296 20.24 -3.95 -21.08
N GLY A 297 20.99 -4.66 -20.23
CA GLY A 297 21.91 -5.70 -20.65
C GLY A 297 21.25 -6.85 -21.42
N SER A 298 22.05 -7.71 -22.05
CA SER A 298 21.55 -8.91 -22.73
C SER A 298 20.93 -9.90 -21.74
N TYR A 299 20.10 -10.82 -22.24
CA TYR A 299 19.52 -11.88 -21.39
C TYR A 299 20.59 -12.64 -20.58
N ASP A 300 21.70 -13.00 -21.22
CA ASP A 300 22.77 -13.75 -20.55
C ASP A 300 23.46 -12.94 -19.44
N THR A 301 23.54 -11.62 -19.60
CA THR A 301 24.12 -10.71 -18.60
C THR A 301 23.16 -10.49 -17.42
N GLU A 302 21.86 -10.32 -17.72
CA GLU A 302 20.85 -9.92 -16.74
C GLU A 302 20.02 -11.10 -16.19
N ARG A 303 20.38 -12.32 -16.56
CA ARG A 303 19.62 -13.52 -16.24
C ARG A 303 19.31 -13.66 -14.75
N ASP A 304 20.31 -13.44 -13.90
CA ASP A 304 20.15 -13.61 -12.45
C ASP A 304 19.25 -12.52 -11.84
N TYR A 305 19.33 -11.31 -12.38
CA TYR A 305 18.44 -10.21 -11.99
C TYR A 305 16.99 -10.46 -12.44
N VAL A 306 16.80 -10.95 -13.67
CA VAL A 306 15.47 -11.34 -14.17
C VAL A 306 14.91 -12.51 -13.36
N GLU A 307 15.75 -13.48 -12.97
CA GLU A 307 15.33 -14.59 -12.10
C GLU A 307 14.89 -14.09 -10.73
N TYR A 308 15.64 -13.18 -10.13
CA TYR A 308 15.28 -12.57 -8.85
C TYR A 308 13.91 -11.89 -8.93
N LEU A 309 13.67 -11.03 -9.90
CA LEU A 309 12.40 -10.34 -10.08
C LEU A 309 11.23 -11.29 -10.37
N LEU A 310 11.46 -12.32 -11.19
CA LEU A 310 10.41 -13.31 -11.47
C LEU A 310 10.07 -14.15 -10.25
N ARG A 311 11.07 -14.49 -9.42
CA ARG A 311 10.90 -15.25 -8.19
C ARG A 311 10.05 -14.47 -7.18
N GLU A 312 10.39 -13.22 -6.94
CA GLU A 312 9.65 -12.30 -6.08
C GLU A 312 8.19 -12.14 -6.56
N LYS A 313 8.01 -11.89 -7.86
CA LYS A 313 6.68 -11.80 -8.47
C LYS A 313 5.84 -13.08 -8.24
N LYS A 314 6.40 -14.25 -8.51
CA LYS A 314 5.71 -15.54 -8.34
C LYS A 314 5.40 -15.85 -6.88
N ALA A 315 6.26 -15.44 -5.95
CA ALA A 315 6.00 -15.60 -4.52
C ALA A 315 4.79 -14.78 -4.07
N ARG A 316 4.72 -13.52 -4.49
CA ARG A 316 3.56 -12.66 -4.20
C ARG A 316 2.27 -13.16 -4.87
N GLU A 317 2.36 -13.62 -6.12
CA GLU A 317 1.21 -14.22 -6.82
C GLU A 317 0.71 -15.47 -6.10
N TYR A 318 1.61 -16.35 -5.66
CA TYR A 318 1.24 -17.53 -4.87
C TYR A 318 0.50 -17.13 -3.59
N ILE A 319 1.05 -16.19 -2.81
CA ILE A 319 0.43 -15.71 -1.56
C ILE A 319 -0.96 -15.12 -1.84
N ALA A 320 -1.08 -14.26 -2.85
CA ALA A 320 -2.34 -13.65 -3.23
C ALA A 320 -3.38 -14.69 -3.66
N ASP A 321 -2.98 -15.70 -4.43
CA ASP A 321 -3.83 -16.79 -4.88
C ASP A 321 -4.33 -17.64 -3.71
N GLU A 322 -3.48 -17.99 -2.76
CA GLU A 322 -3.88 -18.76 -1.58
C GLU A 322 -4.86 -17.95 -0.70
N ILE A 323 -4.58 -16.65 -0.47
CA ILE A 323 -5.49 -15.77 0.26
C ILE A 323 -6.84 -15.64 -0.43
N SER A 324 -6.86 -15.55 -1.76
CA SER A 324 -8.10 -15.41 -2.54
C SER A 324 -9.05 -16.61 -2.42
N ARG A 325 -8.54 -17.77 -2.00
CA ARG A 325 -9.33 -19.01 -1.79
C ARG A 325 -9.98 -19.09 -0.42
N LEU A 326 -9.58 -18.22 0.51
CA LEU A 326 -10.12 -18.22 1.87
C LEU A 326 -11.59 -17.74 1.86
N GLU A 327 -12.45 -18.47 2.54
CA GLU A 327 -13.83 -18.05 2.74
C GLU A 327 -13.88 -16.84 3.69
N VAL A 328 -14.69 -15.84 3.34
CA VAL A 328 -14.88 -14.63 4.16
C VAL A 328 -16.32 -14.55 4.60
N LYS A 329 -16.54 -14.46 5.92
CA LYS A 329 -17.86 -14.27 6.51
C LYS A 329 -17.88 -13.01 7.36
N LYS A 330 -18.96 -12.24 7.25
CA LYS A 330 -19.19 -11.01 8.01
C LYS A 330 -20.28 -11.21 9.04
N GLY A 331 -20.01 -10.85 10.28
CA GLY A 331 -20.98 -10.89 11.36
C GLY A 331 -21.98 -9.73 11.29
N LYS A 332 -23.10 -9.83 11.97
CA LYS A 332 -24.12 -8.76 12.00
C LYS A 332 -23.57 -7.42 12.51
N ALA A 333 -22.63 -7.46 13.42
CA ALA A 333 -22.01 -6.25 13.98
C ALA A 333 -21.19 -5.47 12.93
N TRP A 334 -20.70 -6.14 11.86
CA TRP A 334 -20.01 -5.49 10.76
C TRP A 334 -20.91 -4.51 9.99
N GLU A 335 -22.19 -4.87 9.77
CA GLU A 335 -23.15 -4.03 9.04
C GLU A 335 -23.46 -2.72 9.77
N THR A 336 -23.35 -2.72 11.10
CA THR A 336 -23.69 -1.59 11.97
C THR A 336 -22.47 -0.82 12.46
N LEU A 337 -21.26 -1.11 11.95
CA LEU A 337 -20.05 -0.38 12.32
C LEU A 337 -20.16 1.09 11.92
N THR A 338 -19.94 2.00 12.88
CA THR A 338 -19.98 3.44 12.68
C THR A 338 -18.58 4.06 12.79
N TYR A 339 -18.46 5.30 12.36
CA TYR A 339 -17.26 6.09 12.54
C TYR A 339 -16.84 6.19 14.01
N GLU A 340 -17.81 6.44 14.92
CA GLU A 340 -17.57 6.53 16.36
C GLU A 340 -17.08 5.23 16.99
N ASP A 341 -17.41 4.09 16.39
CA ASP A 341 -16.93 2.79 16.86
C ASP A 341 -15.43 2.58 16.60
N ILE A 342 -14.88 3.26 15.58
CA ILE A 342 -13.49 3.12 15.18
C ILE A 342 -12.58 4.11 15.91
N ILE A 343 -13.06 5.34 16.15
CA ILE A 343 -12.24 6.41 16.73
C ILE A 343 -12.20 6.41 18.26
N LYS A 344 -12.97 5.53 18.92
CA LYS A 344 -12.95 5.35 20.38
C LYS A 344 -11.76 4.52 20.85
#